data_3dee8f58026205c9db89ac7b18825642
#
_entry.id   3dee8f58026205c9db89ac7b18825642
#
_cell.length_a   1.000
_cell.length_b   1.000
_cell.length_c   1.000
_cell.angle_alpha   90.00
_cell.angle_beta   90.00
_cell.angle_gamma   90.00
#
_symmetry.space_group_name_H-M   'P 1'
#
loop_
_entity.id
_entity.type
_entity.pdbx_description
1 polymer ?
#
loop_
_entity_poly.entity_id
_entity_poly.type
_entity_poly.pdbx_seq_one_letter_code
_entity_poly.pdbx_strand_id
1 'polypeptide(L)' 'MQKLSQTEELARTLAAHARRKTLTPDQISRAMDEADYDVARLDELYEALEARGV' A
#
# COMPACT_ATOMS: atom_id res chain seq x y z
N MET A 1 -6.72 17.09 13.78
CA MET A 1 -5.92 15.91 13.43
C MET A 1 -6.27 15.43 12.04
N GLN A 2 -5.29 15.32 11.20
CA GLN A 2 -5.55 14.89 9.83
C GLN A 2 -5.49 13.38 9.71
N LYS A 3 -6.48 12.83 9.03
CA LYS A 3 -6.43 11.43 8.65
C LYS A 3 -5.55 11.29 7.42
N LEU A 4 -4.72 10.27 7.42
CA LEU A 4 -4.02 9.90 6.21
C LEU A 4 -5.01 9.41 5.17
N SER A 5 -4.72 9.63 3.91
CA SER A 5 -5.56 9.06 2.87
C SER A 5 -5.45 7.54 2.91
N GLN A 6 -6.44 6.87 2.34
CA GLN A 6 -6.43 5.41 2.30
C GLN A 6 -5.17 4.91 1.58
N THR A 7 -4.77 5.60 0.52
CA THR A 7 -3.56 5.25 -0.22
C THR A 7 -2.32 5.32 0.67
N GLU A 8 -2.19 6.37 1.46
CA GLU A 8 -1.03 6.54 2.32
C GLU A 8 -1.01 5.52 3.45
N GLU A 9 -2.16 5.25 4.04
CA GLU A 9 -2.26 4.25 5.09
C GLU A 9 -1.86 2.88 4.57
N LEU A 10 -2.36 2.52 3.40
CA LEU A 10 -2.05 1.23 2.80
C LEU A 10 -0.58 1.15 2.41
N ALA A 11 -0.04 2.24 1.86
CA ALA A 11 1.38 2.28 1.50
C ALA A 11 2.28 2.12 2.72
N ARG A 12 1.91 2.74 3.84
CA ARG A 12 2.68 2.59 5.07
C ARG A 12 2.68 1.16 5.56
N THR A 13 1.51 0.53 5.54
CA THR A 13 1.38 -0.85 5.97
C THR A 13 2.21 -1.78 5.09
N LEU A 14 2.12 -1.60 3.79
CA LEU A 14 2.86 -2.43 2.84
C LEU A 14 4.37 -2.18 2.92
N ALA A 15 4.77 -0.94 3.10
CA ALA A 15 6.19 -0.62 3.23
C ALA A 15 6.78 -1.23 4.49
N ALA A 16 6.03 -1.22 5.58
CA ALA A 16 6.47 -1.85 6.81
C ALA A 16 6.59 -3.37 6.64
N HIS A 17 5.69 -3.95 5.88
CA HIS A 17 5.72 -5.38 5.59
C HIS A 17 6.93 -5.72 4.71
N ALA A 18 7.22 -4.88 3.73
CA ALA A 18 8.32 -5.10 2.79
C ALA A 18 9.69 -5.06 3.48
N ARG A 19 9.78 -4.39 4.61
CA ARG A 19 11.03 -4.35 5.38
C ARG A 19 11.39 -5.70 5.95
N ARG A 20 10.40 -6.53 6.20
CA ARG A 20 10.60 -7.85 6.80
C ARG A 20 10.68 -8.95 5.75
N LYS A 21 9.94 -8.80 4.68
CA LYS A 21 9.86 -9.82 3.65
C LYS A 21 9.70 -9.14 2.30
N THR A 22 9.99 -9.89 1.25
CA THR A 22 9.74 -9.42 -0.10
C THR A 22 8.24 -9.21 -0.29
N LEU A 23 7.89 -8.05 -0.82
CA LEU A 23 6.50 -7.73 -1.08
C LEU A 23 6.10 -8.33 -2.43
N THR A 24 5.13 -9.22 -2.42
CA THR A 24 4.65 -9.88 -3.64
C THR A 24 3.36 -9.24 -4.11
N PRO A 25 3.03 -9.38 -5.41
CA PRO A 25 1.74 -8.88 -5.91
C PRO A 25 0.54 -9.45 -5.15
N ASP A 26 0.64 -10.70 -4.71
CA ASP A 26 -0.43 -11.34 -3.93
C ASP A 26 -0.68 -10.61 -2.63
N GLN A 27 0.40 -10.22 -1.97
CA GLN A 27 0.29 -9.50 -0.70
C GLN A 27 -0.34 -8.13 -0.89
N ILE A 28 0.01 -7.47 -1.99
CA ILE A 28 -0.59 -6.18 -2.32
C ILE A 28 -2.08 -6.35 -2.57
N SER A 29 -2.46 -7.35 -3.35
CA SER A 29 -3.86 -7.62 -3.64
C SER A 29 -4.65 -7.92 -2.38
N ARG A 30 -4.10 -8.72 -1.49
CA ARG A 30 -4.75 -9.04 -0.22
C ARG A 30 -4.95 -7.82 0.65
N ALA A 31 -3.91 -6.99 0.74
CA ALA A 31 -4.00 -5.77 1.53
C ALA A 31 -5.06 -4.85 0.99
N MET A 32 -5.16 -4.76 -0.33
CA MET A 32 -6.19 -3.94 -0.98
C MET A 32 -7.59 -4.47 -0.68
N ASP A 33 -7.76 -5.79 -0.74
CA ASP A 33 -9.02 -6.43 -0.43
C ASP A 33 -9.45 -6.17 1.01
N GLU A 34 -8.52 -6.34 1.93
CA GLU A 34 -8.82 -6.15 3.35
C GLU A 34 -9.14 -4.70 3.68
N ALA A 35 -8.50 -3.78 2.99
CA ALA A 35 -8.74 -2.36 3.20
C ALA A 35 -9.90 -1.83 2.36
N ASP A 36 -10.51 -2.67 1.54
CA ASP A 36 -11.56 -2.27 0.63
C ASP A 36 -11.09 -1.11 -0.27
N TYR A 37 -9.86 -1.22 -0.74
CA TYR A 37 -9.22 -0.17 -1.50
C TYR A 37 -9.71 -0.18 -2.96
N ASP A 38 -9.89 1.02 -3.50
CA ASP A 38 -10.35 1.16 -4.89
C ASP A 38 -9.24 0.76 -5.86
N VAL A 39 -9.50 -0.27 -6.65
CA VAL A 39 -8.53 -0.78 -7.63
C VAL A 39 -8.16 0.27 -8.65
N ALA A 40 -9.05 1.21 -8.93
CA ALA A 40 -8.77 2.30 -9.86
C ALA A 40 -7.65 3.21 -9.37
N ARG A 41 -7.34 3.15 -8.08
CA ARG A 41 -6.27 3.95 -7.49
C ARG A 41 -4.96 3.18 -7.30
N LEU A 42 -4.85 2.05 -7.94
CA LEU A 42 -3.67 1.21 -7.82
C LEU A 42 -2.39 1.96 -8.21
N ASP A 43 -2.46 2.79 -9.24
CA ASP A 43 -1.32 3.58 -9.68
C ASP A 43 -0.84 4.51 -8.58
N GLU A 44 -1.77 5.13 -7.86
CA GLU A 44 -1.43 6.01 -6.76
C GLU A 44 -0.73 5.24 -5.65
N LEU A 45 -1.19 4.03 -5.38
CA LEU A 45 -0.59 3.18 -4.37
C LEU A 45 0.85 2.83 -4.73
N TYR A 46 1.09 2.46 -5.98
CA TYR A 46 2.43 2.13 -6.44
C TYR A 46 3.36 3.34 -6.35
N GLU A 47 2.87 4.52 -6.70
CA GLU A 47 3.66 5.73 -6.58
C GLU A 47 4.04 6.01 -5.14
N ALA A 48 3.09 5.82 -4.23
CA ALA A 48 3.35 6.02 -2.81
C ALA A 48 4.38 5.02 -2.29
N LEU A 49 4.32 3.78 -2.77
CA LEU A 49 5.28 2.76 -2.37
C LEU A 49 6.68 3.09 -2.90
N GLU A 50 6.77 3.54 -4.14
CA GLU A 50 8.05 3.94 -4.71
C GLU A 50 8.67 5.09 -3.94
N ALA A 51 7.85 6.04 -3.54
CA ALA A 51 8.32 7.18 -2.76
C ALA A 51 8.91 6.73 -1.41
N ARG A 52 8.48 5.58 -0.92
CA ARG A 52 8.98 5.01 0.34
C ARG A 52 10.15 4.04 0.13
N GLY A 53 10.57 3.85 -1.11
CA GLY A 53 11.70 2.99 -1.41
C GLY A 53 11.37 1.51 -1.49
N VAL A 54 10.14 1.20 -1.79
CA VAL A 54 9.70 -0.19 -1.92
C VAL A 54 9.79 -0.66 -3.35
#